data_1b287e8becb10a81cc0b5a1081d9806d
#
_entry.id   1b287e8becb10a81cc0b5a1081d9806d
#
_cell.length_a   1.000
_cell.length_b   1.000
_cell.length_c   1.000
_cell.angle_alpha   90.00
_cell.angle_beta   90.00
_cell.angle_gamma   90.00
#
_symmetry.space_group_name_H-M   'P 1'
#
loop_
_entity.id
_entity.type
_entity.pdbx_description
1 polymer ?
#
loop_
_entity_poly.entity_id
_entity_poly.type
_entity_poly.pdbx_seq_one_letter_code
_entity_poly.pdbx_strand_id
1 'polypeptide(L)'
;MSLLSAAFFVDDYIKYLLCNRFPGKGLTEVKDIVYDEEHPDTGKLDIIYDEKQRGKLTEGKFPVFFMIHGGGWIEGDKKMRRGYCQHMARTGAFTVNISYGLGPKYRFPDYMKQVYKALQW
;
A
#
# COMPACT_ATOMS: atom_id res chain seq x y z
N MET A 1 -22.12 10.30 9.56
CA MET A 1 -21.61 9.01 9.03
C MET A 1 -22.81 8.11 8.79
N SER A 2 -23.00 7.60 7.55
CA SER A 2 -24.13 6.70 7.28
C SER A 2 -23.89 5.33 7.92
N LEU A 3 -24.96 4.57 8.20
CA LEU A 3 -24.88 3.19 8.70
C LEU A 3 -24.01 2.31 7.76
N LEU A 4 -24.07 2.57 6.46
CA LEU A 4 -23.29 1.87 5.46
C LEU A 4 -21.79 2.18 5.59
N SER A 5 -21.41 3.45 5.79
CA SER A 5 -20.01 3.83 5.99
C SER A 5 -19.45 3.31 7.32
N ALA A 6 -20.28 3.23 8.36
CA ALA A 6 -19.88 2.61 9.62
C ALA A 6 -19.62 1.11 9.47
N ALA A 7 -20.46 0.40 8.71
CA ALA A 7 -20.26 -1.03 8.44
C ALA A 7 -18.98 -1.30 7.66
N PHE A 8 -18.69 -0.50 6.63
CA PHE A 8 -17.42 -0.60 5.88
C PHE A 8 -16.21 -0.32 6.76
N PHE A 9 -16.29 0.70 7.63
CA PHE A 9 -15.21 1.03 8.55
C PHE A 9 -14.91 -0.11 9.53
N VAL A 10 -15.95 -0.76 10.08
CA VAL A 10 -15.81 -1.91 10.98
C VAL A 10 -15.20 -3.10 10.26
N ASP A 11 -15.68 -3.42 9.04
CA ASP A 11 -15.14 -4.51 8.24
C ASP A 11 -13.67 -4.29 7.88
N ASP A 12 -13.31 -3.11 7.44
CA ASP A 12 -11.92 -2.76 7.14
C ASP A 12 -11.03 -2.76 8.39
N TYR A 13 -11.56 -2.32 9.54
CA TYR A 13 -10.82 -2.38 10.80
C TYR A 13 -10.55 -3.82 11.25
N ILE A 14 -11.54 -4.71 11.13
CA ILE A 14 -11.37 -6.14 11.42
C ILE A 14 -10.33 -6.74 10.47
N LYS A 15 -10.41 -6.45 9.17
CA LYS A 15 -9.42 -6.89 8.18
C LYS A 15 -8.02 -6.36 8.50
N TYR A 16 -7.92 -5.09 8.90
CA TYR A 16 -6.67 -4.50 9.36
C TYR A 16 -6.07 -5.29 10.54
N LEU A 17 -6.87 -5.58 11.57
CA LEU A 17 -6.40 -6.35 12.73
C LEU A 17 -5.97 -7.76 12.36
N LEU A 18 -6.73 -8.44 11.51
CA LEU A 18 -6.43 -9.82 11.09
C LEU A 18 -5.19 -9.88 10.19
N CYS A 19 -5.09 -8.99 9.21
CA CYS A 19 -4.00 -8.98 8.24
C CYS A 19 -2.67 -8.48 8.82
N ASN A 20 -2.71 -7.58 9.82
CA ASN A 20 -1.50 -7.03 10.45
C ASN A 20 -1.05 -7.77 11.71
N ARG A 21 -1.60 -8.94 11.96
CA ARG A 21 -1.39 -9.73 13.16
C ARG A 21 0.00 -10.37 13.26
N PHE A 22 0.70 -10.52 12.15
CA PHE A 22 1.98 -11.20 12.09
C PHE A 22 3.14 -10.22 12.10
N PRO A 23 4.13 -10.43 12.99
CA PRO A 23 5.32 -9.59 13.00
C PRO A 23 6.12 -9.75 11.71
N GLY A 24 6.63 -8.63 11.19
CA GLY A 24 7.45 -8.58 9.98
C GLY A 24 8.89 -9.07 10.19
N LYS A 25 9.13 -10.08 11.02
CA LYS A 25 10.48 -10.63 11.26
C LYS A 25 11.14 -11.08 9.97
N GLY A 26 12.35 -10.61 9.72
CA GLY A 26 13.13 -10.94 8.53
C GLY A 26 12.74 -10.14 7.27
N LEU A 27 11.82 -9.20 7.41
CA LEU A 27 11.44 -8.30 6.32
C LEU A 27 12.07 -6.92 6.52
N THR A 28 12.51 -6.33 5.43
CA THR A 28 12.87 -4.92 5.37
C THR A 28 11.67 -4.12 4.89
N GLU A 29 11.37 -3.04 5.59
CA GLU A 29 10.30 -2.10 5.27
C GLU A 29 10.86 -0.68 5.17
N VAL A 30 10.78 -0.10 3.99
CA VAL A 30 11.05 1.32 3.76
C VAL A 30 9.72 2.03 3.61
N LYS A 31 9.43 2.94 4.55
CA LYS A 31 8.09 3.53 4.67
C LYS A 31 8.07 5.00 4.26
N ASP A 32 6.86 5.42 3.88
CA ASP A 32 6.52 6.83 3.65
C ASP A 32 7.39 7.51 2.59
N ILE A 33 7.80 6.76 1.58
CA ILE A 33 8.48 7.31 0.42
C ILE A 33 7.47 8.17 -0.36
N VAL A 34 7.79 9.43 -0.56
CA VAL A 34 6.95 10.35 -1.34
C VAL A 34 7.18 10.07 -2.82
N TYR A 35 6.15 9.62 -3.53
CA TYR A 35 6.17 9.41 -4.99
C TYR A 35 5.47 10.55 -5.75
N ASP A 36 4.69 11.36 -5.05
CA ASP A 36 3.99 12.52 -5.62
C ASP A 36 4.28 13.77 -4.78
N GLU A 37 5.26 14.56 -5.20
CA GLU A 37 5.68 15.77 -4.50
C GLU A 37 4.62 16.90 -4.54
N GLU A 38 3.69 16.84 -5.49
CA GLU A 38 2.55 17.78 -5.53
C GLU A 38 1.52 17.47 -4.43
N HIS A 39 1.48 16.22 -3.98
CA HIS A 39 0.55 15.74 -2.97
C HIS A 39 1.27 14.88 -1.91
N PRO A 40 2.23 15.46 -1.16
CA PRO A 40 3.11 14.69 -0.26
C PRO A 40 2.37 14.04 0.91
N ASP A 41 1.17 14.50 1.23
CA ASP A 41 0.37 13.91 2.31
C ASP A 41 -0.24 12.57 1.92
N THR A 42 -0.69 12.44 0.68
CA THR A 42 -1.39 11.25 0.17
C THR A 42 -0.54 10.41 -0.77
N GLY A 43 0.38 11.03 -1.50
CA GLY A 43 1.27 10.40 -2.49
C GLY A 43 2.46 9.69 -1.86
N LYS A 44 2.20 8.70 -0.99
CA LYS A 44 3.24 7.93 -0.28
C LYS A 44 3.13 6.45 -0.57
N LEU A 45 4.28 5.80 -0.60
CA LEU A 45 4.36 4.35 -0.72
C LEU A 45 5.31 3.74 0.31
N ASP A 46 5.11 2.45 0.57
CA ASP A 46 6.04 1.62 1.33
C ASP A 46 6.58 0.51 0.45
N ILE A 47 7.85 0.18 0.60
CA ILE A 47 8.47 -0.97 -0.02
C ILE A 47 8.72 -2.01 1.06
N ILE A 48 8.30 -3.26 0.83
CA ILE A 48 8.50 -4.38 1.75
C ILE A 48 9.10 -5.55 0.97
N TYR A 49 10.20 -6.12 1.48
CA TYR A 49 10.86 -7.27 0.87
C TYR A 49 11.54 -8.14 1.93
N ASP A 50 11.78 -9.42 1.61
CA ASP A 50 12.60 -10.30 2.43
C ASP A 50 14.08 -9.94 2.21
N GLU A 51 14.82 -9.71 3.29
CA GLU A 51 16.24 -9.35 3.23
C GLU A 51 17.08 -10.36 2.45
N LYS A 52 16.68 -11.64 2.45
CA LYS A 52 17.31 -12.69 1.64
C LYS A 52 17.22 -12.43 0.13
N GLN A 53 16.27 -11.62 -0.31
CA GLN A 53 16.07 -11.28 -1.71
C GLN A 53 16.84 -10.02 -2.14
N ARG A 54 17.52 -9.34 -1.22
CA ARG A 54 18.22 -8.08 -1.49
C ARG A 54 19.20 -8.15 -2.65
N GLY A 55 19.93 -9.26 -2.78
CA GLY A 55 20.85 -9.46 -3.90
C GLY A 55 20.19 -9.47 -5.26
N LYS A 56 18.94 -9.90 -5.36
CA LYS A 56 18.18 -9.92 -6.61
C LYS A 56 17.80 -8.54 -7.13
N LEU A 57 17.80 -7.51 -6.27
CA LEU A 57 17.57 -6.12 -6.69
C LEU A 57 18.60 -5.68 -7.72
N THR A 58 19.86 -6.07 -7.53
CA THR A 58 20.94 -5.70 -8.46
C THR A 58 20.87 -6.47 -9.77
N GLU A 59 20.23 -7.64 -9.78
CA GLU A 59 20.07 -8.47 -10.98
C GLU A 59 18.85 -8.05 -11.84
N GLY A 60 17.96 -7.21 -11.29
CA GLY A 60 16.75 -6.75 -11.98
C GLY A 60 15.71 -7.84 -12.28
N LYS A 61 15.84 -9.02 -11.63
CA LYS A 61 15.01 -10.21 -11.86
C LYS A 61 14.24 -10.60 -10.60
N PHE A 62 13.22 -9.83 -10.27
CA PHE A 62 12.36 -10.13 -9.14
C PHE A 62 10.90 -9.77 -9.46
N PRO A 63 9.93 -10.55 -8.97
CA PRO A 63 8.54 -10.19 -9.11
C PRO A 63 8.21 -8.97 -8.24
N VAL A 64 7.51 -8.01 -8.80
CA VAL A 64 6.97 -6.86 -8.07
C VAL A 64 5.49 -7.09 -7.82
N PHE A 65 5.10 -6.99 -6.56
CA PHE A 65 3.70 -6.99 -6.15
C PHE A 65 3.29 -5.55 -5.80
N PHE A 66 2.46 -4.96 -6.65
CA PHE A 66 2.00 -3.58 -6.49
C PHE A 66 0.60 -3.59 -5.85
N MET A 67 0.50 -3.05 -4.63
CA MET A 67 -0.73 -3.02 -3.86
C MET A 67 -1.41 -1.66 -3.93
N ILE A 68 -2.61 -1.65 -4.45
CA ILE A 68 -3.53 -0.52 -4.46
C ILE A 68 -4.68 -0.86 -3.51
N HIS A 69 -4.82 -0.15 -2.40
CA HIS A 69 -5.89 -0.43 -1.45
C HIS A 69 -7.28 -0.09 -2.01
N GLY A 70 -8.30 -0.82 -1.57
CA GLY A 70 -9.69 -0.51 -1.84
C GLY A 70 -10.26 0.53 -0.87
N GLY A 71 -11.56 0.79 -0.96
CA GLY A 71 -12.30 1.72 -0.09
C GLY A 71 -13.22 2.66 -0.87
N GLY A 72 -13.59 2.30 -2.12
CA GLY A 72 -14.51 3.08 -2.94
C GLY A 72 -14.02 4.50 -3.26
N TRP A 73 -12.72 4.74 -3.22
CA TRP A 73 -12.04 6.04 -3.41
C TRP A 73 -12.40 7.11 -2.37
N ILE A 74 -13.06 6.74 -1.28
CA ILE A 74 -13.45 7.65 -0.20
C ILE A 74 -12.82 7.28 1.14
N GLU A 75 -12.27 6.07 1.25
CA GLU A 75 -11.59 5.58 2.45
C GLU A 75 -10.47 4.61 2.11
N GLY A 76 -9.65 4.29 3.09
CA GLY A 76 -8.55 3.36 2.96
C GLY A 76 -7.18 4.02 3.11
N ASP A 77 -6.19 3.19 3.33
CA ASP A 77 -4.79 3.60 3.50
C ASP A 77 -3.88 2.38 3.28
N LYS A 78 -2.65 2.61 2.87
CA LYS A 78 -1.64 1.55 2.71
C LYS A 78 -1.42 0.72 3.98
N LYS A 79 -1.62 1.28 5.18
CA LYS A 79 -1.49 0.56 6.45
C LYS A 79 -2.46 -0.61 6.56
N MET A 80 -3.64 -0.49 5.96
CA MET A 80 -4.67 -1.54 6.00
C MET A 80 -4.24 -2.80 5.26
N ARG A 81 -3.35 -2.70 4.29
CA ARG A 81 -2.87 -3.82 3.46
C ARG A 81 -1.43 -4.23 3.76
N ARG A 82 -0.80 -3.61 4.77
CA ARG A 82 0.59 -3.88 5.15
C ARG A 82 0.86 -5.36 5.42
N GLY A 83 0.02 -6.01 6.22
CA GLY A 83 0.18 -7.44 6.55
C GLY A 83 0.09 -8.35 5.33
N TYR A 84 -0.78 -8.01 4.37
CA TYR A 84 -0.87 -8.73 3.11
C TYR A 84 0.41 -8.56 2.28
N CYS A 85 0.94 -7.33 2.20
CA CYS A 85 2.21 -7.05 1.54
C CYS A 85 3.38 -7.79 2.20
N GLN A 86 3.41 -7.88 3.53
CA GLN A 86 4.41 -8.67 4.26
C GLN A 86 4.33 -10.16 3.90
N HIS A 87 3.11 -10.69 3.76
CA HIS A 87 2.92 -12.08 3.33
C HIS A 87 3.46 -12.29 1.91
N MET A 88 3.14 -11.40 0.98
CA MET A 88 3.66 -11.47 -0.39
C MET A 88 5.19 -11.32 -0.45
N ALA A 89 5.77 -10.44 0.38
CA ALA A 89 7.22 -10.29 0.47
C ALA A 89 7.92 -11.59 0.88
N ARG A 90 7.31 -12.38 1.77
CA ARG A 90 7.85 -13.70 2.16
C ARG A 90 7.85 -14.73 1.05
N THR A 91 7.02 -14.57 0.04
CA THR A 91 7.05 -15.44 -1.15
C THR A 91 8.16 -15.07 -2.14
N GLY A 92 8.92 -14.01 -1.83
CA GLY A 92 10.05 -13.56 -2.65
C GLY A 92 9.73 -12.37 -3.57
N ALA A 93 8.55 -11.77 -3.44
CA ALA A 93 8.19 -10.57 -4.17
C ALA A 93 8.75 -9.31 -3.50
N PHE A 94 9.06 -8.28 -4.29
CA PHE A 94 9.19 -6.92 -3.81
C PHE A 94 7.80 -6.28 -3.82
N THR A 95 7.32 -5.85 -2.67
CA THR A 95 5.99 -5.28 -2.56
C THR A 95 6.06 -3.77 -2.51
N VAL A 96 5.24 -3.12 -3.32
CA VAL A 96 5.03 -1.68 -3.33
C VAL A 96 3.61 -1.43 -2.89
N ASN A 97 3.44 -0.79 -1.75
CA ASN A 97 2.15 -0.57 -1.11
C ASN A 97 1.87 0.93 -1.06
N ILE A 98 0.89 1.41 -1.80
CA ILE A 98 0.64 2.85 -2.00
C ILE A 98 -0.56 3.35 -1.22
N SER A 99 -0.49 4.62 -0.78
CA SER A 99 -1.64 5.47 -0.54
C SER A 99 -1.86 6.39 -1.74
N TYR A 100 -3.06 6.92 -1.88
CA TYR A 100 -3.44 7.89 -2.91
C TYR A 100 -4.54 8.81 -2.38
N GLY A 101 -4.79 9.92 -3.05
CA GLY A 101 -5.79 10.89 -2.65
C GLY A 101 -7.21 10.35 -2.73
N LEU A 102 -8.01 10.64 -1.70
CA LEU A 102 -9.37 10.14 -1.54
C LEU A 102 -10.40 11.27 -1.63
N GLY A 103 -11.60 10.92 -2.03
CA GLY A 103 -12.75 11.83 -2.00
C GLY A 103 -13.16 12.24 -0.58
N PRO A 104 -13.83 13.38 -0.44
CA PRO A 104 -14.28 14.28 -1.50
C PRO A 104 -13.21 15.27 -2.03
N LYS A 105 -12.01 15.33 -1.39
CA LYS A 105 -10.93 16.25 -1.77
C LYS A 105 -10.39 15.94 -3.17
N TYR A 106 -10.16 14.67 -3.44
CA TYR A 106 -9.70 14.19 -4.74
C TYR A 106 -10.86 13.54 -5.51
N ARG A 107 -10.92 13.80 -6.81
CA ARG A 107 -11.98 13.29 -7.69
C ARG A 107 -11.38 12.59 -8.88
N PHE A 108 -12.19 11.83 -9.60
CA PHE A 108 -11.75 11.30 -10.90
C PHE A 108 -11.38 12.46 -11.84
N PRO A 109 -10.20 12.45 -12.49
CA PRO A 109 -9.22 11.35 -12.55
C PRO A 109 -8.02 11.49 -11.60
N ASP A 110 -8.05 12.34 -10.57
CA ASP A 110 -6.87 12.69 -9.75
C ASP A 110 -6.24 11.47 -9.07
N TYR A 111 -7.05 10.62 -8.42
CA TYR A 111 -6.55 9.41 -7.79
C TYR A 111 -5.95 8.43 -8.81
N MET A 112 -6.49 8.36 -10.03
CA MET A 112 -5.91 7.55 -11.11
C MET A 112 -4.55 8.07 -11.55
N LYS A 113 -4.39 9.40 -11.65
CA LYS A 113 -3.11 10.03 -11.98
C LYS A 113 -2.06 9.76 -10.90
N GLN A 114 -2.45 9.80 -9.62
CA GLN A 114 -1.54 9.47 -8.52
C GLN A 114 -1.11 8.00 -8.57
N VAL A 115 -2.03 7.06 -8.76
CA VAL A 115 -1.69 5.65 -8.95
C VAL A 115 -0.72 5.46 -10.12
N TYR A 116 -0.95 6.15 -11.23
CA TYR A 116 -0.07 6.11 -12.38
C TYR A 116 1.34 6.67 -12.09
N LYS A 117 1.42 7.80 -11.36
CA LYS A 117 2.72 8.34 -10.88
C LYS A 117 3.47 7.32 -10.02
N ALA A 118 2.77 6.62 -9.12
CA ALA A 118 3.37 5.59 -8.29
C ALA A 118 3.88 4.38 -9.09
N LEU A 119 3.23 4.03 -10.20
CA LEU A 119 3.69 2.98 -11.11
C LEU A 119 4.93 3.39 -11.92
N GLN A 120 5.09 4.69 -12.16
CA GLN A 120 6.24 5.22 -12.91
C GLN A 120 7.46 5.48 -12.02
N TRP A 121 7.23 5.61 -10.70
CA TRP A 121 8.29 5.84 -9.70
C TRP A 121 9.21 4.64 -9.60
#